data_c3c870f4f38b4f2f019413bc2a099d61
#
_entry.id   c3c870f4f38b4f2f019413bc2a099d61
#
_cell.length_a   1.000
_cell.length_b   1.000
_cell.length_c   1.000
_cell.angle_alpha   90.00
_cell.angle_beta   90.00
_cell.angle_gamma   90.00
#
_symmetry.space_group_name_H-M   'P 1'
#
loop_
_entity.id
_entity.type
_entity.pdbx_description
1 polymer ?
#
loop_
_entity_poly.entity_id
_entity_poly.type
_entity_poly.pdbx_seq_one_letter_code
_entity_poly.pdbx_strand_id
1 'polypeptide(L)'
;MPDYLITVRAISNGIFSDRPGVTTFLKLQDGDSAPFNPAQGMRADDWVRQVIGGVIKTKDATGVLRGDVLVYIHGFNNSMTEVLKRHRILKRDLPAHAFNGTVISFDWPCYNTALAYVPDREEAKLTAFSLVRDCIWRVARMQSQLDCDINVHLLAHSTGAYVIQEAFDDADDRRAINSINWTVSQIALISGDISSISMSIGDADTESIYGHCVRLTNYSNGNDEVLQISNIKRVGIEPRVGRVGLPATAPASAVNIDCSLYYQAVIKPHAVGPGGITTSHSWQFGDPVFTEDLAQTLNGNVDRGVITTREMIAVNRFALASPNIAAGLGTLEDEPVEA
;
A
#
# COMPACT_ATOMS: atom_id res chain seq x y z
N MET A 1 6.82 -12.29 16.62
CA MET A 1 6.44 -10.91 17.04
C MET A 1 4.92 -10.77 16.90
N PRO A 2 4.22 -10.05 17.79
CA PRO A 2 2.78 -9.84 17.68
C PRO A 2 2.39 -9.14 16.37
N ASP A 3 1.13 -9.28 15.97
CA ASP A 3 0.56 -8.54 14.85
C ASP A 3 -0.14 -7.30 15.41
N TYR A 4 0.12 -6.14 14.81
CA TYR A 4 -0.47 -4.87 15.20
C TYR A 4 -1.44 -4.39 14.12
N LEU A 5 -2.69 -4.11 14.51
CA LEU A 5 -3.71 -3.61 13.60
C LEU A 5 -4.42 -2.40 14.21
N ILE A 6 -4.91 -1.54 13.34
CA ILE A 6 -5.87 -0.49 13.66
C ILE A 6 -7.14 -0.85 12.90
N THR A 7 -8.28 -0.99 13.57
CA THR A 7 -9.55 -1.19 12.89
C THR A 7 -10.51 -0.04 13.20
N VAL A 8 -11.24 0.38 12.19
CA VAL A 8 -12.30 1.40 12.28
C VAL A 8 -13.69 0.80 12.08
N ARG A 9 -13.82 -0.51 12.36
CA ARG A 9 -15.10 -1.22 12.35
C ARG A 9 -15.89 -0.97 13.64
N ALA A 10 -17.20 -0.83 13.52
CA ALA A 10 -18.09 -0.76 14.67
C ALA A 10 -18.13 -2.10 15.40
N ILE A 11 -18.32 -2.03 16.73
CA ILE A 11 -18.54 -3.20 17.56
C ILE A 11 -20.05 -3.40 17.73
N SER A 12 -20.52 -4.60 17.38
CA SER A 12 -21.91 -5.01 17.55
C SER A 12 -21.95 -6.41 18.18
N ASN A 13 -22.68 -6.59 19.26
CA ASN A 13 -22.78 -7.86 20.00
C ASN A 13 -21.42 -8.48 20.38
N GLY A 14 -20.43 -7.63 20.72
CA GLY A 14 -19.10 -8.08 21.14
C GLY A 14 -18.16 -8.51 20.01
N ILE A 15 -18.54 -8.32 18.75
CA ILE A 15 -17.73 -8.60 17.56
C ILE A 15 -17.62 -7.36 16.65
N PHE A 16 -16.60 -7.30 15.82
CA PHE A 16 -16.50 -6.27 14.77
C PHE A 16 -17.49 -6.54 13.64
N SER A 17 -18.13 -5.48 13.18
CA SER A 17 -19.09 -5.49 12.06
C SER A 17 -18.49 -4.85 10.81
N ASP A 18 -19.16 -5.02 9.68
CA ASP A 18 -18.78 -4.38 8.41
C ASP A 18 -19.33 -2.93 8.30
N ARG A 19 -19.40 -2.20 9.41
CA ARG A 19 -19.82 -0.80 9.46
C ARG A 19 -18.75 0.08 10.09
N PRO A 20 -18.65 1.37 9.69
CA PRO A 20 -17.79 2.34 10.33
C PRO A 20 -18.05 2.49 11.83
N GLY A 21 -17.00 2.61 12.61
CA GLY A 21 -17.06 2.76 14.05
C GLY A 21 -15.89 3.54 14.64
N VAL A 22 -15.76 3.45 15.94
CA VAL A 22 -14.66 4.08 16.67
C VAL A 22 -13.38 3.27 16.46
N THR A 23 -12.28 3.97 16.25
CA THR A 23 -10.96 3.34 16.08
C THR A 23 -10.61 2.46 17.27
N THR A 24 -10.25 1.21 16.99
CA THR A 24 -9.75 0.24 17.97
C THR A 24 -8.35 -0.19 17.58
N PHE A 25 -7.44 -0.18 18.56
CA PHE A 25 -6.03 -0.56 18.40
C PHE A 25 -5.85 -1.99 18.88
N LEU A 26 -5.42 -2.88 18.02
CA LEU A 26 -5.36 -4.31 18.28
C LEU A 26 -3.93 -4.82 18.36
N LYS A 27 -3.68 -5.72 19.28
CA LYS A 27 -2.45 -6.50 19.37
C LYS A 27 -2.82 -7.99 19.43
N LEU A 28 -2.55 -8.70 18.36
CA LEU A 28 -2.74 -10.14 18.29
C LEU A 28 -1.45 -10.85 18.68
N GLN A 29 -1.57 -11.94 19.41
CA GLN A 29 -0.43 -12.79 19.73
C GLN A 29 -0.06 -13.67 18.53
N ASP A 30 1.17 -14.18 18.53
CA ASP A 30 1.61 -15.12 17.51
C ASP A 30 0.72 -16.38 17.58
N GLY A 31 0.11 -16.74 16.46
CA GLY A 31 -0.82 -17.87 16.39
C GLY A 31 -2.30 -17.51 16.57
N ASP A 32 -2.65 -16.28 16.97
CA ASP A 32 -4.05 -15.85 16.98
C ASP A 32 -4.65 -15.99 15.58
N SER A 33 -5.87 -16.52 15.54
CA SER A 33 -6.61 -16.71 14.29
C SER A 33 -7.51 -15.51 13.99
N ALA A 34 -7.88 -15.37 12.71
CA ALA A 34 -8.97 -14.49 12.32
C ALA A 34 -10.34 -15.23 12.49
N PRO A 35 -11.45 -14.48 12.63
CA PRO A 35 -11.48 -13.03 12.72
C PRO A 35 -10.91 -12.53 14.05
N PHE A 36 -10.19 -11.39 14.03
CA PHE A 36 -9.80 -10.72 15.27
C PHE A 36 -11.03 -10.12 15.97
N ASN A 37 -10.91 -9.86 17.26
CA ASN A 37 -12.05 -9.47 18.08
C ASN A 37 -11.73 -8.30 19.03
N PRO A 38 -12.75 -7.59 19.56
CA PRO A 38 -12.55 -6.43 20.42
C PRO A 38 -11.77 -6.69 21.73
N ALA A 39 -11.73 -7.93 22.22
CA ALA A 39 -10.98 -8.27 23.43
C ALA A 39 -9.46 -8.17 23.25
N GLN A 40 -8.95 -8.13 22.01
CA GLN A 40 -7.55 -7.89 21.66
C GLN A 40 -7.20 -6.40 21.63
N GLY A 41 -8.17 -5.54 21.95
CA GLY A 41 -8.03 -4.09 21.99
C GLY A 41 -7.13 -3.61 23.13
N MET A 42 -6.43 -2.50 22.87
CA MET A 42 -5.61 -1.84 23.87
C MET A 42 -5.70 -0.31 23.73
N ARG A 43 -5.16 0.41 24.71
CA ARG A 43 -5.15 1.88 24.67
C ARG A 43 -4.24 2.38 23.54
N ALA A 44 -4.66 3.41 22.83
CA ALA A 44 -3.96 3.98 21.69
C ALA A 44 -2.48 4.31 21.97
N ASP A 45 -2.22 5.03 23.08
CA ASP A 45 -0.85 5.46 23.42
C ASP A 45 0.06 4.28 23.78
N ASP A 46 -0.49 3.26 24.44
CA ASP A 46 0.26 2.04 24.77
C ASP A 46 0.55 1.22 23.51
N TRP A 47 -0.41 1.18 22.58
CA TRP A 47 -0.24 0.53 21.29
C TRP A 47 0.86 1.19 20.46
N VAL A 48 0.79 2.51 20.28
CA VAL A 48 1.82 3.27 19.51
C VAL A 48 3.18 3.11 20.14
N ARG A 49 3.27 3.20 21.50
CA ARG A 49 4.53 3.01 22.21
C ARG A 49 5.11 1.61 22.01
N GLN A 50 4.26 0.58 21.96
CA GLN A 50 4.71 -0.79 21.69
C GLN A 50 5.13 -0.98 20.23
N VAL A 51 4.40 -0.42 19.26
CA VAL A 51 4.79 -0.43 17.84
C VAL A 51 6.17 0.20 17.67
N ILE A 52 6.35 1.43 18.12
CA ILE A 52 7.65 2.14 18.03
C ILE A 52 8.74 1.41 18.82
N GLY A 53 8.41 0.87 20.00
CA GLY A 53 9.33 0.08 20.82
C GLY A 53 9.79 -1.21 20.15
N GLY A 54 8.94 -1.82 19.32
CA GLY A 54 9.22 -3.05 18.56
C GLY A 54 9.98 -2.81 17.25
N VAL A 55 10.05 -1.56 16.77
CA VAL A 55 10.82 -1.22 15.56
C VAL A 55 12.32 -1.48 15.82
N ILE A 56 12.96 -2.16 14.89
CA ILE A 56 14.43 -2.31 14.89
C ILE A 56 15.01 -0.95 14.51
N LYS A 57 15.75 -0.37 15.46
CA LYS A 57 16.34 0.96 15.29
C LYS A 57 17.83 0.86 15.04
N THR A 58 18.31 1.61 14.06
CA THR A 58 19.73 1.82 13.79
C THR A 58 20.10 3.25 14.13
N LYS A 59 21.34 3.47 14.58
CA LYS A 59 21.86 4.84 14.75
C LYS A 59 22.36 5.35 13.41
N ASP A 60 21.87 6.52 13.02
CA ASP A 60 22.45 7.22 11.88
C ASP A 60 23.82 7.89 12.22
N ALA A 61 24.40 8.57 11.25
CA ALA A 61 25.69 9.25 11.41
C ALA A 61 25.66 10.36 12.50
N THR A 62 24.49 10.86 12.87
CA THR A 62 24.29 11.87 13.91
C THR A 62 23.99 11.27 15.29
N GLY A 63 23.84 9.93 15.35
CA GLY A 63 23.52 9.18 16.56
C GLY A 63 22.03 9.07 16.86
N VAL A 64 21.16 9.62 15.99
CA VAL A 64 19.70 9.52 16.11
C VAL A 64 19.25 8.08 15.80
N LEU A 65 18.34 7.55 16.61
CA LEU A 65 17.74 6.24 16.40
C LEU A 65 16.67 6.32 15.30
N ARG A 66 16.90 5.63 14.19
CA ARG A 66 15.98 5.53 13.05
C ARG A 66 15.41 4.13 12.89
N GLY A 67 14.19 4.06 12.40
CA GLY A 67 13.53 2.80 12.09
C GLY A 67 12.31 3.03 11.21
N ASP A 68 11.64 1.94 10.83
CA ASP A 68 10.61 1.97 9.81
C ASP A 68 9.32 1.31 10.30
N VAL A 69 8.18 1.89 9.95
CA VAL A 69 6.84 1.31 10.11
C VAL A 69 6.16 1.28 8.75
N LEU A 70 5.69 0.12 8.34
CA LEU A 70 4.88 -0.06 7.14
C LEU A 70 3.41 -0.22 7.53
N VAL A 71 2.56 0.68 7.05
CA VAL A 71 1.11 0.61 7.20
C VAL A 71 0.52 -0.01 5.94
N TYR A 72 -0.05 -1.21 6.05
CA TYR A 72 -0.81 -1.84 4.97
C TYR A 72 -2.27 -1.43 5.02
N ILE A 73 -2.79 -0.88 3.93
CA ILE A 73 -4.18 -0.47 3.74
C ILE A 73 -4.81 -1.39 2.69
N HIS A 74 -5.77 -2.22 3.13
CA HIS A 74 -6.40 -3.18 2.23
C HIS A 74 -7.41 -2.55 1.27
N GLY A 75 -7.78 -3.31 0.24
CA GLY A 75 -8.78 -2.92 -0.75
C GLY A 75 -10.20 -3.39 -0.42
N PHE A 76 -11.09 -3.14 -1.36
CA PHE A 76 -12.47 -3.63 -1.38
C PHE A 76 -12.56 -5.15 -1.25
N ASN A 77 -13.66 -5.66 -0.71
CA ASN A 77 -13.99 -7.09 -0.61
C ASN A 77 -12.93 -7.92 0.14
N ASN A 78 -12.34 -7.35 1.18
CA ASN A 78 -11.40 -8.05 2.05
C ASN A 78 -12.05 -8.32 3.42
N SER A 79 -12.20 -9.60 3.75
CA SER A 79 -12.56 -10.01 5.11
C SER A 79 -11.42 -9.73 6.09
N MET A 80 -11.73 -9.64 7.38
CA MET A 80 -10.70 -9.56 8.44
C MET A 80 -9.67 -10.70 8.35
N THR A 81 -10.09 -11.87 7.88
CA THR A 81 -9.20 -13.03 7.63
C THR A 81 -8.20 -12.74 6.51
N GLU A 82 -8.67 -12.16 5.41
CA GLU A 82 -7.77 -11.83 4.29
C GLU A 82 -6.83 -10.68 4.65
N VAL A 83 -7.30 -9.68 5.41
CA VAL A 83 -6.45 -8.60 5.91
C VAL A 83 -5.32 -9.16 6.77
N LEU A 84 -5.63 -10.02 7.74
CA LEU A 84 -4.62 -10.64 8.62
C LEU A 84 -3.66 -11.56 7.85
N LYS A 85 -4.15 -12.31 6.87
CA LYS A 85 -3.33 -13.16 6.01
C LYS A 85 -2.30 -12.35 5.23
N ARG A 86 -2.71 -11.26 4.57
CA ARG A 86 -1.82 -10.37 3.81
C ARG A 86 -0.85 -9.63 4.72
N HIS A 87 -1.29 -9.17 5.88
CA HIS A 87 -0.42 -8.62 6.92
C HIS A 87 0.73 -9.58 7.26
N ARG A 88 0.41 -10.84 7.51
CA ARG A 88 1.40 -11.87 7.87
C ARG A 88 2.33 -12.26 6.71
N ILE A 89 1.84 -12.24 5.48
CA ILE A 89 2.67 -12.40 4.28
C ILE A 89 3.73 -11.30 4.23
N LEU A 90 3.33 -10.03 4.30
CA LEU A 90 4.26 -8.90 4.29
C LEU A 90 5.26 -8.97 5.44
N LYS A 91 4.79 -9.26 6.67
CA LYS A 91 5.64 -9.39 7.86
C LYS A 91 6.66 -10.54 7.75
N ARG A 92 6.32 -11.62 7.06
CA ARG A 92 7.20 -12.78 6.84
C ARG A 92 8.23 -12.51 5.75
N ASP A 93 7.80 -11.91 4.63
CA ASP A 93 8.58 -11.89 3.39
C ASP A 93 9.52 -10.68 3.28
N LEU A 94 9.10 -9.50 3.75
CA LEU A 94 9.91 -8.28 3.65
C LEU A 94 11.29 -8.36 4.33
N PRO A 95 11.44 -9.01 5.52
CA PRO A 95 12.76 -9.15 6.17
C PRO A 95 13.77 -9.97 5.37
N ALA A 96 13.31 -10.90 4.51
CA ALA A 96 14.19 -11.65 3.62
C ALA A 96 14.94 -10.77 2.59
N HIS A 97 14.38 -9.56 2.33
CA HIS A 97 14.96 -8.56 1.43
C HIS A 97 15.44 -7.31 2.19
N ALA A 98 15.86 -7.49 3.45
CA ALA A 98 16.47 -6.48 4.30
C ALA A 98 15.56 -5.29 4.70
N PHE A 99 14.24 -5.38 4.53
CA PHE A 99 13.32 -4.42 5.15
C PHE A 99 12.93 -4.93 6.56
N ASN A 100 13.47 -4.27 7.58
CA ASN A 100 13.29 -4.66 8.99
C ASN A 100 12.26 -3.79 9.73
N GLY A 101 11.38 -3.11 9.00
CA GLY A 101 10.32 -2.29 9.57
C GLY A 101 9.21 -3.12 10.24
N THR A 102 8.53 -2.51 11.19
CA THR A 102 7.34 -3.11 11.78
C THR A 102 6.15 -2.95 10.82
N VAL A 103 5.54 -4.07 10.43
CA VAL A 103 4.30 -4.05 9.63
C VAL A 103 3.11 -3.86 10.57
N ILE A 104 2.23 -2.92 10.23
CA ILE A 104 0.92 -2.75 10.85
C ILE A 104 -0.13 -2.73 9.75
N SER A 105 -1.41 -3.02 10.07
CA SER A 105 -2.49 -2.94 9.11
C SER A 105 -3.55 -1.94 9.56
N PHE A 106 -4.05 -1.15 8.61
CA PHE A 106 -5.23 -0.33 8.77
C PHE A 106 -6.43 -1.05 8.13
N ASP A 107 -7.35 -1.52 8.97
CA ASP A 107 -8.56 -2.26 8.59
C ASP A 107 -9.76 -1.33 8.63
N TRP A 108 -10.36 -1.10 7.48
CA TRP A 108 -11.58 -0.32 7.32
C TRP A 108 -12.75 -1.23 6.92
N PRO A 109 -14.00 -0.91 7.30
CA PRO A 109 -15.14 -1.75 6.99
C PRO A 109 -15.38 -1.78 5.48
N CYS A 110 -15.58 -2.97 4.93
CA CYS A 110 -16.02 -3.17 3.57
C CYS A 110 -16.94 -4.40 3.51
N TYR A 111 -17.94 -4.34 2.64
CA TYR A 111 -18.83 -5.49 2.43
C TYR A 111 -18.15 -6.55 1.57
N ASN A 112 -18.40 -7.82 1.90
CA ASN A 112 -17.82 -8.96 1.19
C ASN A 112 -18.66 -9.36 -0.04
N THR A 113 -19.16 -8.39 -0.81
CA THR A 113 -19.97 -8.66 -2.01
C THR A 113 -19.61 -7.72 -3.15
N ALA A 114 -19.43 -8.27 -4.35
CA ALA A 114 -19.08 -7.50 -5.54
C ALA A 114 -20.15 -6.44 -5.95
N LEU A 115 -21.34 -6.48 -5.37
CA LEU A 115 -22.43 -5.54 -5.62
C LEU A 115 -22.34 -4.29 -4.71
N ALA A 116 -21.54 -4.33 -3.64
CA ALA A 116 -21.45 -3.27 -2.63
C ALA A 116 -20.35 -2.24 -2.92
N TYR A 117 -19.77 -2.21 -4.12
CA TYR A 117 -18.63 -1.33 -4.44
C TYR A 117 -18.91 0.18 -4.20
N VAL A 118 -20.10 0.69 -4.53
CA VAL A 118 -20.44 2.11 -4.31
C VAL A 118 -20.64 2.43 -2.83
N PRO A 119 -21.43 1.65 -2.05
CA PRO A 119 -21.49 1.83 -0.60
C PRO A 119 -20.13 1.74 0.09
N ASP A 120 -19.24 0.83 -0.34
CA ASP A 120 -17.92 0.69 0.27
C ASP A 120 -17.02 1.92 0.06
N ARG A 121 -17.17 2.65 -1.03
CA ARG A 121 -16.46 3.93 -1.20
C ARG A 121 -16.95 5.00 -0.24
N GLU A 122 -18.23 5.06 0.04
CA GLU A 122 -18.77 5.97 1.06
C GLU A 122 -18.25 5.60 2.46
N GLU A 123 -18.19 4.31 2.79
CA GLU A 123 -17.62 3.87 4.07
C GLU A 123 -16.11 4.08 4.15
N ALA A 124 -15.38 3.87 3.05
CA ALA A 124 -13.97 4.21 2.93
C ALA A 124 -13.75 5.70 3.22
N LYS A 125 -14.52 6.59 2.62
CA LYS A 125 -14.47 8.04 2.87
C LYS A 125 -14.76 8.40 4.32
N LEU A 126 -15.80 7.83 4.92
CA LEU A 126 -16.17 8.09 6.31
C LEU A 126 -15.10 7.68 7.32
N THR A 127 -14.26 6.71 6.96
CA THR A 127 -13.23 6.15 7.86
C THR A 127 -11.83 6.60 7.53
N ALA A 128 -11.61 7.16 6.34
CA ALA A 128 -10.30 7.51 5.79
C ALA A 128 -9.49 8.43 6.72
N PHE A 129 -10.10 9.47 7.24
CA PHE A 129 -9.42 10.43 8.15
C PHE A 129 -8.78 9.76 9.37
N SER A 130 -9.32 8.62 9.83
CA SER A 130 -8.73 7.87 10.93
C SER A 130 -7.34 7.31 10.60
N LEU A 131 -7.01 7.09 9.31
CA LEU A 131 -5.67 6.70 8.90
C LEU A 131 -4.64 7.76 9.28
N VAL A 132 -4.91 9.03 9.00
CA VAL A 132 -3.99 10.09 9.39
C VAL A 132 -4.08 10.36 10.89
N ARG A 133 -5.27 10.61 11.44
CA ARG A 133 -5.48 11.01 12.84
C ARG A 133 -4.99 9.97 13.84
N ASP A 134 -5.33 8.68 13.61
CA ASP A 134 -5.13 7.63 14.60
C ASP A 134 -3.89 6.76 14.32
N CYS A 135 -3.31 6.84 13.12
CA CYS A 135 -2.09 6.13 12.78
C CYS A 135 -0.92 7.09 12.56
N ILE A 136 -0.85 7.78 11.44
CA ILE A 136 0.32 8.55 11.01
C ILE A 136 0.66 9.66 12.01
N TRP A 137 -0.32 10.50 12.35
CA TRP A 137 -0.15 11.63 13.27
C TRP A 137 0.23 11.17 14.69
N ARG A 138 -0.34 10.05 15.16
CA ARG A 138 0.03 9.50 16.48
C ARG A 138 1.46 8.98 16.51
N VAL A 139 1.92 8.32 15.46
CA VAL A 139 3.33 7.91 15.35
C VAL A 139 4.22 9.14 15.31
N ALA A 140 3.93 10.12 14.46
CA ALA A 140 4.69 11.37 14.35
C ALA A 140 4.76 12.12 15.70
N ARG A 141 3.67 12.19 16.45
CA ARG A 141 3.64 12.81 17.77
C ARG A 141 4.44 12.03 18.82
N MET A 142 4.39 10.72 18.79
CA MET A 142 5.07 9.88 19.79
C MET A 142 6.59 9.88 19.61
N GLN A 143 7.10 10.04 18.38
CA GLN A 143 8.53 10.09 18.09
C GLN A 143 9.25 11.18 18.89
N SER A 144 8.65 12.37 18.97
CA SER A 144 9.22 13.49 19.74
C SER A 144 9.33 13.19 21.24
N GLN A 145 8.52 12.27 21.76
CA GLN A 145 8.56 11.85 23.17
C GLN A 145 9.58 10.74 23.44
N LEU A 146 9.93 9.96 22.39
CA LEU A 146 10.81 8.79 22.50
C LEU A 146 12.21 9.05 21.95
N ASP A 147 12.51 10.28 21.55
CA ASP A 147 13.81 10.69 20.98
C ASP A 147 14.28 9.75 19.86
N CYS A 148 13.40 9.48 18.93
CA CYS A 148 13.68 8.66 17.76
C CYS A 148 12.99 9.23 16.50
N ASP A 149 13.49 8.84 15.33
CA ASP A 149 12.97 9.21 14.03
C ASP A 149 12.49 7.94 13.30
N ILE A 150 11.18 7.80 13.13
CA ILE A 150 10.55 6.65 12.51
C ILE A 150 10.00 7.05 11.15
N ASN A 151 10.48 6.43 10.10
CA ASN A 151 9.89 6.54 8.79
C ASN A 151 8.57 5.79 8.75
N VAL A 152 7.50 6.50 8.41
CA VAL A 152 6.20 5.87 8.15
C VAL A 152 6.07 5.65 6.65
N HIS A 153 5.78 4.43 6.26
CA HIS A 153 5.52 4.03 4.87
C HIS A 153 4.09 3.52 4.74
N LEU A 154 3.46 3.75 3.60
CA LEU A 154 2.12 3.25 3.29
C LEU A 154 2.21 2.27 2.11
N LEU A 155 1.52 1.13 2.24
CA LEU A 155 1.26 0.20 1.15
C LEU A 155 -0.24 0.07 0.97
N ALA A 156 -0.77 0.60 -0.11
CA ALA A 156 -2.20 0.53 -0.40
C ALA A 156 -2.51 -0.42 -1.55
N HIS A 157 -3.46 -1.31 -1.32
CA HIS A 157 -3.97 -2.22 -2.33
C HIS A 157 -5.35 -1.77 -2.81
N SER A 158 -5.56 -1.69 -4.13
CA SER A 158 -6.88 -1.45 -4.74
C SER A 158 -7.55 -0.17 -4.20
N THR A 159 -8.76 -0.26 -3.65
CA THR A 159 -9.49 0.86 -3.02
C THR A 159 -8.75 1.45 -1.80
N GLY A 160 -7.77 0.75 -1.24
CA GLY A 160 -6.88 1.32 -0.22
C GLY A 160 -6.15 2.58 -0.70
N ALA A 161 -5.89 2.72 -2.02
CA ALA A 161 -5.36 3.95 -2.61
C ALA A 161 -6.35 5.13 -2.47
N TYR A 162 -7.64 4.86 -2.64
CA TYR A 162 -8.69 5.86 -2.40
C TYR A 162 -8.81 6.23 -0.92
N VAL A 163 -8.62 5.27 0.00
CA VAL A 163 -8.57 5.60 1.44
C VAL A 163 -7.43 6.56 1.74
N ILE A 164 -6.25 6.40 1.13
CA ILE A 164 -5.13 7.36 1.29
C ILE A 164 -5.53 8.73 0.73
N GLN A 165 -6.11 8.78 -0.47
CA GLN A 165 -6.52 10.02 -1.13
C GLN A 165 -7.46 10.83 -0.23
N GLU A 166 -8.56 10.25 0.22
CA GLU A 166 -9.54 10.91 1.09
C GLU A 166 -8.96 11.24 2.49
N ALA A 167 -8.08 10.38 3.02
CA ALA A 167 -7.48 10.61 4.34
C ALA A 167 -6.54 11.81 4.35
N PHE A 168 -5.77 12.00 3.28
CA PHE A 168 -4.80 13.08 3.17
C PHE A 168 -5.48 14.41 2.87
N ASP A 169 -6.47 14.41 1.98
CA ASP A 169 -7.30 15.58 1.68
C ASP A 169 -8.01 16.09 2.94
N ASP A 170 -8.75 15.23 3.63
CA ASP A 170 -9.44 15.56 4.90
C ASP A 170 -8.46 16.04 5.99
N ALA A 171 -7.25 15.52 6.05
CA ALA A 171 -6.27 15.87 7.07
C ALA A 171 -5.60 17.21 6.79
N ASP A 172 -5.34 17.54 5.53
CA ASP A 172 -4.68 18.77 5.12
C ASP A 172 -5.52 20.01 5.45
N ASP A 173 -6.83 19.88 5.43
CA ASP A 173 -7.78 20.93 5.84
C ASP A 173 -7.85 21.16 7.36
N ARG A 174 -7.20 20.31 8.19
CA ARG A 174 -7.34 20.35 9.65
C ARG A 174 -6.12 20.92 10.36
N ARG A 175 -6.24 22.16 10.86
CA ARG A 175 -5.18 22.84 11.62
C ARG A 175 -4.58 22.03 12.77
N ALA A 176 -5.39 21.21 13.44
CA ALA A 176 -4.91 20.40 14.57
C ALA A 176 -3.95 19.29 14.11
N ILE A 177 -4.17 18.74 12.94
CA ILE A 177 -3.28 17.74 12.31
C ILE A 177 -2.01 18.44 11.80
N ASN A 178 -2.15 19.56 11.09
CA ASN A 178 -1.04 20.32 10.51
C ASN A 178 -0.19 21.07 11.55
N SER A 179 -0.47 20.93 12.84
CA SER A 179 0.36 21.47 13.91
C SER A 179 1.72 20.78 14.08
N ILE A 180 1.89 19.60 13.51
CA ILE A 180 3.15 18.84 13.44
C ILE A 180 3.36 18.33 12.03
N ASN A 181 4.62 18.01 11.69
CA ASN A 181 4.91 17.31 10.44
C ASN A 181 4.43 15.86 10.51
N TRP A 182 3.51 15.47 9.62
CA TRP A 182 2.98 14.12 9.49
C TRP A 182 3.30 13.50 8.12
N THR A 183 4.31 14.02 7.43
CA THR A 183 4.76 13.51 6.13
C THR A 183 5.24 12.06 6.24
N VAL A 184 4.79 11.23 5.29
CA VAL A 184 5.22 9.83 5.16
C VAL A 184 6.40 9.72 4.22
N SER A 185 7.28 8.73 4.45
CA SER A 185 8.48 8.53 3.63
C SER A 185 8.15 7.98 2.24
N GLN A 186 7.42 6.87 2.19
CA GLN A 186 7.08 6.19 0.94
C GLN A 186 5.59 5.89 0.90
N ILE A 187 4.97 6.08 -0.25
CA ILE A 187 3.66 5.51 -0.58
C ILE A 187 3.87 4.53 -1.73
N ALA A 188 3.52 3.27 -1.54
CA ALA A 188 3.46 2.25 -2.57
C ALA A 188 1.99 1.92 -2.87
N LEU A 189 1.58 2.09 -4.14
CA LEU A 189 0.25 1.73 -4.61
C LEU A 189 0.35 0.45 -5.44
N ILE A 190 -0.40 -0.57 -5.08
CA ILE A 190 -0.52 -1.83 -5.83
C ILE A 190 -1.95 -2.01 -6.32
N SER A 191 -2.12 -2.19 -7.63
CA SER A 191 -3.45 -2.27 -8.26
C SER A 191 -4.39 -1.13 -7.83
N GLY A 192 -3.87 0.11 -7.70
CA GLY A 192 -4.58 1.25 -7.11
C GLY A 192 -5.86 1.63 -7.85
N ASP A 193 -7.00 1.73 -7.14
CA ASP A 193 -8.31 2.05 -7.71
C ASP A 193 -8.66 3.54 -7.57
N ILE A 194 -7.75 4.40 -7.99
CA ILE A 194 -7.94 5.84 -8.16
C ILE A 194 -7.72 6.22 -9.63
N SER A 195 -8.20 7.41 -10.02
CA SER A 195 -8.03 7.91 -11.38
C SER A 195 -6.54 8.11 -11.72
N SER A 196 -6.10 7.61 -12.88
CA SER A 196 -4.76 7.91 -13.36
C SER A 196 -4.61 9.40 -13.70
N ILE A 197 -5.67 10.04 -14.19
CA ILE A 197 -5.64 11.46 -14.58
C ILE A 197 -5.46 12.35 -13.36
N SER A 198 -6.13 12.03 -12.24
CA SER A 198 -6.00 12.81 -11.01
C SER A 198 -4.62 12.70 -10.35
N MET A 199 -3.79 11.74 -10.77
CA MET A 199 -2.39 11.67 -10.34
C MET A 199 -1.47 12.69 -11.03
N SER A 200 -2.02 13.65 -11.76
CA SER A 200 -1.28 14.77 -12.37
C SER A 200 -0.88 15.80 -11.30
N ILE A 201 0.26 16.47 -11.50
CA ILE A 201 0.67 17.58 -10.64
C ILE A 201 -0.36 18.71 -10.68
N GLY A 202 -0.72 19.25 -9.51
CA GLY A 202 -1.71 20.33 -9.38
C GLY A 202 -3.18 19.88 -9.50
N ASP A 203 -3.44 18.57 -9.52
CA ASP A 203 -4.80 18.04 -9.41
C ASP A 203 -5.26 18.06 -7.94
N ALA A 204 -6.42 18.65 -7.67
CA ALA A 204 -6.93 18.84 -6.32
C ALA A 204 -7.14 17.54 -5.54
N ASP A 205 -7.52 16.45 -6.23
CA ASP A 205 -7.78 15.15 -5.58
C ASP A 205 -6.52 14.49 -5.00
N THR A 206 -5.31 14.87 -5.47
CA THR A 206 -4.05 14.20 -5.09
C THR A 206 -2.95 15.15 -4.64
N GLU A 207 -3.19 16.46 -4.64
CA GLU A 207 -2.22 17.47 -4.19
C GLU A 207 -1.73 17.19 -2.76
N SER A 208 -2.64 16.85 -1.84
CA SER A 208 -2.33 16.50 -0.46
C SER A 208 -1.44 15.23 -0.35
N ILE A 209 -1.63 14.23 -1.24
CA ILE A 209 -0.76 13.05 -1.28
C ILE A 209 0.68 13.47 -1.57
N TYR A 210 0.88 14.32 -2.59
CA TYR A 210 2.22 14.77 -2.96
C TYR A 210 2.81 15.76 -1.95
N GLY A 211 1.99 16.54 -1.28
CA GLY A 211 2.40 17.46 -0.22
C GLY A 211 2.92 16.76 1.03
N HIS A 212 2.39 15.58 1.34
CA HIS A 212 2.68 14.82 2.55
C HIS A 212 3.37 13.47 2.29
N CYS A 213 4.02 13.31 1.15
CA CYS A 213 4.78 12.12 0.80
C CYS A 213 6.14 12.49 0.20
N VAL A 214 7.22 11.89 0.70
CA VAL A 214 8.56 12.12 0.11
C VAL A 214 8.68 11.46 -1.25
N ARG A 215 8.18 10.22 -1.41
CA ARG A 215 8.22 9.46 -2.66
C ARG A 215 6.98 8.59 -2.82
N LEU A 216 6.49 8.50 -4.06
CA LEU A 216 5.39 7.62 -4.42
C LEU A 216 5.85 6.63 -5.49
N THR A 217 5.54 5.34 -5.31
CA THR A 217 5.75 4.28 -6.30
C THR A 217 4.41 3.61 -6.61
N ASN A 218 4.01 3.65 -7.88
CA ASN A 218 2.81 2.97 -8.35
C ASN A 218 3.19 1.72 -9.13
N TYR A 219 2.64 0.57 -8.73
CA TYR A 219 2.78 -0.71 -9.43
C TYR A 219 1.50 -0.96 -10.25
N SER A 220 1.63 -0.86 -11.58
CA SER A 220 0.52 -1.05 -12.51
C SER A 220 0.58 -2.40 -13.20
N ASN A 221 -0.59 -2.94 -13.58
CA ASN A 221 -0.71 -4.16 -14.37
C ASN A 221 -1.84 -4.01 -15.40
N GLY A 222 -1.49 -3.87 -16.67
CA GLY A 222 -2.45 -3.76 -17.78
C GLY A 222 -3.39 -4.96 -17.93
N ASN A 223 -3.03 -6.10 -17.31
CA ASN A 223 -3.84 -7.32 -17.29
C ASN A 223 -4.79 -7.39 -16.07
N ASP A 224 -4.89 -6.34 -15.25
CA ASP A 224 -5.77 -6.31 -14.09
C ASP A 224 -7.25 -6.31 -14.54
N GLU A 225 -7.90 -7.47 -14.44
CA GLU A 225 -9.28 -7.68 -14.87
C GLU A 225 -10.29 -7.05 -13.91
N VAL A 226 -9.96 -6.97 -12.62
CA VAL A 226 -10.84 -6.35 -11.62
C VAL A 226 -10.95 -4.85 -11.89
N LEU A 227 -9.83 -4.17 -12.12
CA LEU A 227 -9.84 -2.74 -12.47
C LEU A 227 -10.45 -2.48 -13.84
N GLN A 228 -10.36 -3.42 -14.78
CA GLN A 228 -11.05 -3.32 -16.07
C GLN A 228 -12.58 -3.27 -15.88
N ILE A 229 -13.12 -4.13 -15.02
CA ILE A 229 -14.57 -4.19 -14.73
C ILE A 229 -15.01 -2.98 -13.87
N SER A 230 -14.18 -2.52 -12.96
CA SER A 230 -14.43 -1.32 -12.15
C SER A 230 -14.67 -0.08 -13.03
N ASN A 231 -13.95 0.06 -14.14
CA ASN A 231 -14.12 1.14 -15.11
C ASN A 231 -15.51 1.12 -15.80
N ILE A 232 -16.10 -0.06 -16.00
CA ILE A 232 -17.39 -0.20 -16.74
C ILE A 232 -18.57 0.15 -15.83
N LYS A 233 -18.46 -0.01 -14.52
CA LYS A 233 -19.56 0.17 -13.56
C LYS A 233 -19.78 1.63 -13.13
N ARG A 234 -18.94 2.58 -13.56
CA ARG A 234 -19.01 4.00 -13.20
C ARG A 234 -19.48 4.86 -14.34
N VAL A 235 -20.27 5.89 -14.01
CA VAL A 235 -20.54 7.02 -14.89
C VAL A 235 -19.26 7.87 -14.93
N GLY A 236 -18.53 7.80 -16.06
CA GLY A 236 -17.20 8.41 -16.23
C GLY A 236 -16.12 7.35 -16.32
N ILE A 237 -15.65 7.06 -17.55
CA ILE A 237 -14.63 6.04 -17.82
C ILE A 237 -13.25 6.67 -17.58
N GLU A 238 -12.81 6.71 -16.32
CA GLU A 238 -11.46 7.16 -16.00
C GLU A 238 -10.53 5.96 -15.80
N PRO A 239 -9.43 5.88 -16.55
CA PRO A 239 -8.44 4.81 -16.40
C PRO A 239 -7.88 4.77 -14.99
N ARG A 240 -7.78 3.57 -14.38
CA ARG A 240 -7.26 3.39 -13.02
C ARG A 240 -5.74 3.31 -13.02
N VAL A 241 -5.12 4.02 -12.05
CA VAL A 241 -3.66 4.09 -11.93
C VAL A 241 -3.02 2.70 -11.78
N GLY A 242 -3.67 1.79 -11.08
CA GLY A 242 -3.19 0.40 -10.93
C GLY A 242 -3.26 -0.42 -12.21
N ARG A 243 -3.97 0.04 -13.26
CA ARG A 243 -4.05 -0.64 -14.55
C ARG A 243 -3.21 0.03 -15.63
N VAL A 244 -3.29 1.36 -15.76
CA VAL A 244 -2.65 2.10 -16.87
C VAL A 244 -1.39 2.84 -16.44
N GLY A 245 -1.10 2.88 -15.14
CA GLY A 245 0.04 3.58 -14.58
C GLY A 245 -0.21 5.07 -14.34
N LEU A 246 0.82 5.75 -13.88
CA LEU A 246 0.82 7.19 -13.64
C LEU A 246 0.77 7.96 -14.97
N PRO A 247 0.14 9.16 -15.02
CA PRO A 247 0.17 10.02 -16.19
C PRO A 247 1.58 10.58 -16.42
N ALA A 248 1.85 11.08 -17.63
CA ALA A 248 3.12 11.74 -17.93
C ALA A 248 3.33 13.04 -17.14
N THR A 249 2.23 13.61 -16.64
CA THR A 249 2.18 14.84 -15.83
C THR A 249 2.32 14.58 -14.32
N ALA A 250 2.58 13.34 -13.90
CA ALA A 250 2.90 13.05 -12.50
C ALA A 250 4.19 13.74 -12.06
N PRO A 251 4.33 14.15 -10.78
CA PRO A 251 5.53 14.81 -10.29
C PRO A 251 6.76 13.89 -10.30
N ALA A 252 7.95 14.49 -10.33
CA ALA A 252 9.22 13.73 -10.33
C ALA A 252 9.42 12.86 -9.07
N SER A 253 8.73 13.17 -7.96
CA SER A 253 8.72 12.33 -6.75
C SER A 253 7.95 11.01 -6.92
N ALA A 254 7.16 10.87 -8.00
CA ALA A 254 6.39 9.68 -8.31
C ALA A 254 7.02 8.87 -9.44
N VAL A 255 7.03 7.53 -9.30
CA VAL A 255 7.47 6.61 -10.36
C VAL A 255 6.42 5.53 -10.61
N ASN A 256 6.37 5.03 -11.84
CA ASN A 256 5.53 3.91 -12.23
C ASN A 256 6.38 2.68 -12.53
N ILE A 257 6.00 1.55 -11.95
CA ILE A 257 6.52 0.21 -12.25
C ILE A 257 5.44 -0.55 -13.00
N ASP A 258 5.66 -0.80 -14.28
CA ASP A 258 4.77 -1.64 -15.10
C ASP A 258 5.09 -3.11 -14.86
N CYS A 259 4.14 -3.82 -14.28
CA CYS A 259 4.24 -5.25 -13.98
C CYS A 259 3.60 -6.14 -15.04
N SER A 260 3.12 -5.57 -16.15
CA SER A 260 2.27 -6.29 -17.12
C SER A 260 3.00 -7.47 -17.77
N LEU A 261 4.24 -7.27 -18.22
CA LEU A 261 5.04 -8.33 -18.84
C LEU A 261 5.45 -9.40 -17.82
N TYR A 262 5.87 -8.96 -16.62
CA TYR A 262 6.20 -9.89 -15.53
C TYR A 262 4.99 -10.77 -15.17
N TYR A 263 3.82 -10.16 -15.00
CA TYR A 263 2.57 -10.89 -14.73
C TYR A 263 2.28 -11.92 -15.83
N GLN A 264 2.35 -11.53 -17.09
CA GLN A 264 2.06 -12.43 -18.22
C GLN A 264 3.03 -13.61 -18.29
N ALA A 265 4.32 -13.37 -18.10
CA ALA A 265 5.36 -14.38 -18.31
C ALA A 265 5.52 -15.31 -17.09
N VAL A 266 5.40 -14.77 -15.87
CA VAL A 266 5.75 -15.51 -14.65
C VAL A 266 4.51 -15.91 -13.84
N ILE A 267 3.56 -15.01 -13.65
CA ILE A 267 2.44 -15.25 -12.74
C ILE A 267 1.28 -15.97 -13.44
N LYS A 268 0.84 -15.46 -14.58
CA LYS A 268 -0.34 -15.94 -15.28
C LYS A 268 -0.33 -17.44 -15.62
N PRO A 269 0.79 -18.06 -16.02
CA PRO A 269 0.85 -19.49 -16.29
C PRO A 269 0.52 -20.39 -15.09
N HIS A 270 0.67 -19.85 -13.86
CA HIS A 270 0.48 -20.55 -12.59
C HIS A 270 -0.72 -20.02 -11.79
N ALA A 271 -1.41 -19.01 -12.30
CA ALA A 271 -2.44 -18.24 -11.61
C ALA A 271 -3.86 -18.82 -11.69
N VAL A 272 -4.01 -20.11 -11.88
CA VAL A 272 -5.33 -20.76 -11.87
C VAL A 272 -5.75 -21.01 -10.43
N GLY A 273 -6.42 -20.03 -9.82
CA GLY A 273 -7.07 -20.20 -8.53
C GLY A 273 -8.31 -21.09 -8.61
N PRO A 274 -8.79 -21.63 -7.48
CA PRO A 274 -10.05 -22.37 -7.42
C PRO A 274 -11.19 -21.51 -7.99
N GLY A 275 -11.93 -22.06 -8.96
CA GLY A 275 -13.05 -21.39 -9.60
C GLY A 275 -12.72 -20.46 -10.77
N GLY A 276 -11.48 -20.48 -11.30
CA GLY A 276 -11.11 -19.69 -12.48
C GLY A 276 -10.99 -18.17 -12.20
N ILE A 277 -10.96 -17.75 -10.94
CA ILE A 277 -10.76 -16.35 -10.57
C ILE A 277 -9.30 -16.01 -10.80
N THR A 278 -9.03 -15.04 -11.66
CA THR A 278 -7.67 -14.61 -11.95
C THR A 278 -7.07 -13.89 -10.75
N THR A 279 -5.82 -14.16 -10.47
CA THR A 279 -5.06 -13.45 -9.42
C THR A 279 -4.50 -12.12 -9.92
N SER A 280 -4.94 -11.63 -11.10
CA SER A 280 -4.40 -10.45 -11.77
C SER A 280 -4.40 -9.17 -10.92
N HIS A 281 -5.27 -9.11 -9.91
CA HIS A 281 -5.45 -7.95 -9.04
C HIS A 281 -4.69 -8.02 -7.71
N SER A 282 -4.22 -9.20 -7.29
CA SER A 282 -3.58 -9.38 -5.97
C SER A 282 -2.43 -10.40 -5.98
N TRP A 283 -1.83 -10.62 -7.12
CA TRP A 283 -0.71 -11.53 -7.31
C TRP A 283 0.55 -11.13 -6.52
N GLN A 284 0.67 -9.87 -6.18
CA GLN A 284 1.82 -9.27 -5.51
C GLN A 284 2.11 -9.90 -4.13
N PHE A 285 1.05 -10.34 -3.43
CA PHE A 285 1.21 -10.91 -2.09
C PHE A 285 1.83 -12.31 -2.14
N GLY A 286 3.09 -12.41 -1.69
CA GLY A 286 3.88 -13.64 -1.69
C GLY A 286 4.73 -13.85 -2.95
N ASP A 287 4.70 -12.92 -3.91
CA ASP A 287 5.64 -12.93 -5.04
C ASP A 287 7.01 -12.42 -4.59
N PRO A 288 8.09 -13.19 -4.80
CA PRO A 288 9.42 -12.83 -4.28
C PRO A 288 10.04 -11.63 -4.99
N VAL A 289 9.84 -11.48 -6.31
CA VAL A 289 10.42 -10.36 -7.07
C VAL A 289 9.72 -9.04 -6.72
N PHE A 290 8.39 -9.07 -6.61
CA PHE A 290 7.65 -7.91 -6.12
C PHE A 290 8.05 -7.56 -4.68
N THR A 291 8.18 -8.55 -3.80
CA THR A 291 8.57 -8.34 -2.39
C THR A 291 9.97 -7.73 -2.28
N GLU A 292 10.92 -8.17 -3.11
CA GLU A 292 12.26 -7.60 -3.19
C GLU A 292 12.21 -6.14 -3.66
N ASP A 293 11.47 -5.85 -4.74
CA ASP A 293 11.31 -4.49 -5.25
C ASP A 293 10.67 -3.55 -4.21
N LEU A 294 9.61 -4.02 -3.56
CA LEU A 294 8.96 -3.28 -2.50
C LEU A 294 9.91 -3.00 -1.33
N ALA A 295 10.66 -4.00 -0.87
CA ALA A 295 11.61 -3.85 0.23
C ALA A 295 12.70 -2.80 -0.09
N GLN A 296 13.27 -2.85 -1.29
CA GLN A 296 14.27 -1.86 -1.73
C GLN A 296 13.65 -0.46 -1.87
N THR A 297 12.41 -0.37 -2.35
CA THR A 297 11.64 0.88 -2.42
C THR A 297 11.44 1.49 -1.04
N LEU A 298 11.01 0.70 -0.07
CA LEU A 298 10.74 1.13 1.31
C LEU A 298 12.02 1.55 2.03
N ASN A 299 13.10 0.80 1.88
CA ASN A 299 14.41 1.14 2.46
C ASN A 299 14.95 2.48 1.95
N GLY A 300 14.68 2.84 0.69
CA GLY A 300 15.08 4.13 0.12
C GLY A 300 16.59 4.37 0.04
N ASN A 301 17.41 3.35 0.29
CA ASN A 301 18.88 3.45 0.35
C ASN A 301 19.53 3.52 -1.03
N VAL A 302 18.81 3.13 -2.07
CA VAL A 302 19.25 3.12 -3.48
C VAL A 302 18.40 4.09 -4.27
N ASP A 303 18.99 4.69 -5.30
CA ASP A 303 18.21 5.44 -6.28
C ASP A 303 17.18 4.51 -6.94
N ARG A 304 15.97 5.02 -7.14
CA ARG A 304 14.85 4.24 -7.71
C ARG A 304 15.14 3.70 -9.10
N GLY A 305 16.04 4.34 -9.83
CA GLY A 305 16.47 3.95 -11.18
C GLY A 305 17.50 2.83 -11.23
N VAL A 306 18.10 2.45 -10.08
CA VAL A 306 19.11 1.39 -10.02
C VAL A 306 18.68 0.20 -9.17
N ILE A 307 17.40 0.13 -8.78
CA ILE A 307 16.83 -1.06 -8.12
C ILE A 307 16.91 -2.24 -9.10
N THR A 308 17.53 -3.32 -8.68
CA THR A 308 17.92 -4.47 -9.55
C THR A 308 16.75 -5.24 -10.16
N THR A 309 15.57 -5.10 -9.56
CA THR A 309 14.31 -5.69 -10.04
C THR A 309 13.60 -4.83 -11.09
N ARG A 310 14.25 -3.78 -11.61
CA ARG A 310 13.65 -2.82 -12.54
C ARG A 310 14.46 -2.64 -13.80
N GLU A 311 13.76 -2.54 -14.91
CA GLU A 311 14.29 -2.07 -16.19
C GLU A 311 13.68 -0.71 -16.54
N MET A 312 14.52 0.26 -16.89
CA MET A 312 14.05 1.60 -17.25
C MET A 312 13.38 1.55 -18.64
N ILE A 313 12.13 1.98 -18.71
CA ILE A 313 11.38 2.14 -19.97
C ILE A 313 11.46 3.62 -20.44
N ALA A 314 11.30 4.53 -19.51
CA ALA A 314 11.35 5.97 -19.73
C ALA A 314 11.66 6.69 -18.40
N VAL A 315 11.80 8.00 -18.43
CA VAL A 315 11.99 8.82 -17.22
C VAL A 315 10.84 8.56 -16.23
N ASN A 316 11.19 8.16 -15.01
CA ASN A 316 10.25 7.77 -13.94
C ASN A 316 9.29 6.61 -14.30
N ARG A 317 9.61 5.82 -15.31
CA ARG A 317 8.86 4.64 -15.74
C ARG A 317 9.77 3.45 -15.88
N PHE A 318 9.41 2.36 -15.23
CA PHE A 318 10.17 1.12 -15.19
C PHE A 318 9.25 -0.06 -15.45
N ALA A 319 9.80 -1.16 -15.97
CA ALA A 319 9.17 -2.48 -15.93
C ALA A 319 9.68 -3.25 -14.72
N LEU A 320 8.82 -4.04 -14.09
CA LEU A 320 9.27 -5.06 -13.14
C LEU A 320 9.96 -6.16 -13.93
N ALA A 321 11.25 -6.33 -13.70
CA ALA A 321 12.10 -7.27 -14.41
C ALA A 321 12.28 -8.56 -13.62
N SER A 322 12.55 -9.66 -14.35
CA SER A 322 13.05 -10.91 -13.77
C SER A 322 14.30 -11.30 -14.52
N PRO A 323 15.30 -11.85 -13.85
CA PRO A 323 16.53 -12.33 -14.52
C PRO A 323 16.27 -13.25 -15.72
N ASN A 324 15.14 -13.96 -15.72
CA ASN A 324 14.75 -14.84 -16.81
C ASN A 324 14.05 -14.11 -17.98
N ILE A 325 13.55 -12.90 -17.78
CA ILE A 325 12.90 -12.09 -18.84
C ILE A 325 13.96 -11.29 -19.60
N ALA A 326 14.97 -10.75 -18.91
CA ALA A 326 16.09 -10.04 -19.53
C ALA A 326 16.86 -10.91 -20.53
N ALA A 327 17.01 -12.22 -20.26
CA ALA A 327 17.62 -13.17 -21.18
C ALA A 327 16.78 -13.46 -22.45
N GLY A 328 15.46 -13.22 -22.41
CA GLY A 328 14.54 -13.44 -23.54
C GLY A 328 14.37 -12.22 -24.44
N LEU A 329 14.60 -11.01 -23.93
CA LEU A 329 14.50 -9.76 -24.72
C LEU A 329 15.76 -9.50 -25.58
N GLY A 330 16.89 -10.14 -25.25
CA GLY A 330 18.13 -10.03 -26.03
C GLY A 330 18.14 -10.81 -27.36
N THR A 331 17.05 -11.49 -27.73
CA THR A 331 16.97 -12.30 -28.97
C THR A 331 16.03 -11.73 -30.04
N LEU A 332 15.55 -10.49 -29.87
CA LEU A 332 14.73 -9.80 -30.89
C LEU A 332 15.52 -8.76 -31.70
N GLU A 333 16.85 -8.85 -31.71
CA GLU A 333 17.64 -8.04 -32.64
C GLU A 333 17.86 -8.78 -33.97
N ASP A 334 17.46 -8.10 -35.05
CA ASP A 334 17.89 -8.27 -36.45
C ASP A 334 17.43 -9.53 -37.20
N GLU A 335 16.19 -9.52 -37.68
CA GLU A 335 15.98 -10.06 -39.04
C GLU A 335 16.25 -8.94 -40.06
N PRO A 336 17.20 -9.12 -40.99
CA PRO A 336 17.41 -8.15 -42.07
C PRO A 336 16.22 -8.17 -43.02
N VAL A 337 15.65 -6.98 -43.24
CA VAL A 337 14.69 -6.77 -44.32
C VAL A 337 15.41 -7.03 -45.63
N GLU A 338 15.18 -8.18 -46.29
CA GLU A 338 15.60 -8.40 -47.66
C GLU A 338 14.82 -7.48 -48.61
N ALA A 339 15.58 -6.85 -49.50
CA ALA A 339 15.20 -5.85 -50.49
C ALA A 339 14.31 -6.42 -51.63
#